data_7b4b2b89253018e6d86bd649813ec192
#
_entry.id   7b4b2b89253018e6d86bd649813ec192
#
_cell.length_a   1.000
_cell.length_b   1.000
_cell.length_c   1.000
_cell.angle_alpha   90.00
_cell.angle_beta   90.00
_cell.angle_gamma   90.00
#
_symmetry.space_group_name_H-M   'P 1'
#
loop_
_entity.id
_entity.type
_entity.pdbx_description
1 polymer ?
#
loop_
_entity_poly.entity_id
_entity_poly.type
_entity_poly.pdbx_seq_one_letter_code
_entity_poly.pdbx_strand_id
1 'polypeptide(L)'
;TVEVPKSIEDGPFSQGAKKRESRMLASEQAISESQATERAKELFEGYKPANMRLAGKTENKNFSLYNFEFEDGKGRTYFAQITERGGHLALLDSFEACKNHNYDTESCIRIAEKFLKKCGYEGLKPVWSSEAGTECTVNFACEQEGAVIYPDMIKVKVCEEKGVVTGLEAHSYLVNHTERSIGSASV
;
A
#
# COMPACT_ATOMS: atom_id res chain seq x y z
N THR A 1 48.54 -23.86 1.06
CA THR A 1 47.21 -23.61 1.65
C THR A 1 46.84 -22.18 1.30
N VAL A 2 45.93 -22.03 0.34
CA VAL A 2 45.36 -20.74 -0.07
C VAL A 2 44.22 -20.48 0.87
N GLU A 3 44.29 -19.46 1.73
CA GLU A 3 43.18 -18.96 2.50
C GLU A 3 42.13 -18.33 1.54
N VAL A 4 40.96 -18.88 1.53
CA VAL A 4 39.81 -18.31 0.83
C VAL A 4 39.37 -17.06 1.59
N PRO A 5 39.25 -15.87 0.96
CA PRO A 5 38.79 -14.69 1.67
C PRO A 5 37.34 -14.92 2.14
N LYS A 6 37.09 -14.62 3.41
CA LYS A 6 35.73 -14.55 3.95
C LYS A 6 34.89 -13.63 3.08
N SER A 7 33.66 -14.06 2.84
CA SER A 7 32.68 -13.49 1.92
C SER A 7 32.55 -11.96 2.02
N ILE A 8 32.23 -11.37 0.89
CA ILE A 8 31.98 -9.94 0.63
C ILE A 8 30.80 -9.37 1.48
N GLU A 9 30.31 -10.11 2.46
CA GLU A 9 29.20 -9.69 3.35
C GLU A 9 29.57 -8.71 4.46
N ASP A 10 30.86 -8.48 4.70
CA ASP A 10 31.36 -7.59 5.77
C ASP A 10 31.86 -6.23 5.25
N GLY A 11 31.29 -5.71 4.18
CA GLY A 11 31.56 -4.34 3.73
C GLY A 11 30.96 -3.28 4.67
N PRO A 12 31.52 -2.05 4.72
CA PRO A 12 31.06 -0.97 5.60
C PRO A 12 29.61 -0.53 5.34
N PHE A 13 28.96 -1.06 4.32
CA PHE A 13 27.54 -0.84 4.01
C PHE A 13 26.60 -1.89 4.61
N SER A 14 27.10 -2.99 5.15
CA SER A 14 26.30 -4.02 5.83
C SER A 14 26.09 -3.75 7.31
N GLN A 15 26.87 -2.88 7.90
CA GLN A 15 26.69 -2.43 9.28
C GLN A 15 25.65 -1.32 9.32
N GLY A 16 24.38 -1.68 9.50
CA GLY A 16 23.41 -0.70 9.95
C GLY A 16 22.24 -0.41 9.04
N ALA A 17 21.68 -1.41 8.37
CA ALA A 17 20.24 -1.37 8.16
C ALA A 17 19.56 -1.46 9.53
N LYS A 18 19.72 -0.44 10.38
CA LYS A 18 18.93 -0.24 11.59
C LYS A 18 17.50 -0.41 11.15
N LYS A 19 16.77 -1.31 11.81
CA LYS A 19 15.32 -1.47 11.70
C LYS A 19 14.72 -0.06 11.68
N ARG A 20 14.35 0.42 10.49
CA ARG A 20 13.73 1.74 10.35
C ARG A 20 12.28 1.53 10.73
N GLU A 21 11.95 1.82 11.97
CA GLU A 21 10.55 1.83 12.38
C GLU A 21 9.80 2.85 11.53
N SER A 22 8.61 2.47 11.10
CA SER A 22 7.72 3.37 10.38
C SER A 22 7.43 4.59 11.24
N ARG A 23 7.79 5.76 10.74
CA ARG A 23 7.57 7.02 11.48
C ARG A 23 6.10 7.31 11.68
N MET A 24 5.27 7.00 10.69
CA MET A 24 3.83 7.20 10.75
C MET A 24 3.19 6.31 11.81
N LEU A 25 3.58 5.03 11.86
CA LEU A 25 2.94 4.03 12.70
C LEU A 25 3.48 3.99 14.13
N ALA A 26 4.62 4.61 14.41
CA ALA A 26 5.28 4.54 15.72
C ALA A 26 4.41 5.06 16.87
N SER A 27 3.56 6.04 16.60
CA SER A 27 2.65 6.64 17.59
C SER A 27 1.27 5.98 17.65
N GLU A 28 0.96 5.08 16.72
CA GLU A 28 -0.37 4.46 16.65
C GLU A 28 -0.46 3.20 17.50
N GLN A 29 -1.66 2.95 18.01
CA GLN A 29 -1.91 1.78 18.86
C GLN A 29 -2.00 0.50 18.02
N ALA A 30 -1.51 -0.59 18.58
CA ALA A 30 -1.70 -1.92 18.01
C ALA A 30 -3.16 -2.34 18.14
N ILE A 31 -3.70 -2.90 17.06
CA ILE A 31 -5.03 -3.49 17.02
C ILE A 31 -4.95 -5.01 17.15
N SER A 32 -6.01 -5.62 17.66
CA SER A 32 -6.13 -7.07 17.74
C SER A 32 -6.50 -7.69 16.38
N GLU A 33 -6.35 -9.01 16.26
CA GLU A 33 -6.81 -9.77 15.09
C GLU A 33 -8.30 -9.57 14.81
N SER A 34 -9.13 -9.49 15.85
CA SER A 34 -10.56 -9.24 15.73
C SER A 34 -10.82 -7.83 15.15
N GLN A 35 -10.14 -6.82 15.66
CA GLN A 35 -10.25 -5.45 15.15
C GLN A 35 -9.74 -5.34 13.71
N ALA A 36 -8.64 -6.02 13.37
CA ALA A 36 -8.14 -6.08 12.01
C ALA A 36 -9.13 -6.76 11.05
N THR A 37 -9.80 -7.82 11.50
CA THR A 37 -10.82 -8.53 10.73
C THR A 37 -12.04 -7.63 10.46
N GLU A 38 -12.52 -6.90 11.46
CA GLU A 38 -13.61 -5.94 11.26
C GLU A 38 -13.18 -4.80 10.31
N ARG A 39 -11.95 -4.32 10.44
CA ARG A 39 -11.38 -3.34 9.53
C ARG A 39 -11.33 -3.84 8.08
N ALA A 40 -10.92 -5.09 7.87
CA ALA A 40 -10.92 -5.71 6.55
C ALA A 40 -12.33 -5.79 5.96
N LYS A 41 -13.33 -6.18 6.75
CA LYS A 41 -14.72 -6.22 6.30
C LYS A 41 -15.24 -4.84 5.89
N GLU A 42 -14.94 -3.80 6.66
CA GLU A 42 -15.30 -2.42 6.32
C GLU A 42 -14.65 -1.94 5.02
N LEU A 43 -13.35 -2.17 4.86
CA LEU A 43 -12.60 -1.76 3.68
C LEU A 43 -13.12 -2.42 2.40
N PHE A 44 -13.47 -3.69 2.49
CA PHE A 44 -13.84 -4.51 1.33
C PHE A 44 -15.34 -4.79 1.20
N GLU A 45 -16.18 -4.09 1.95
CA GLU A 45 -17.64 -4.23 1.89
C GLU A 45 -18.17 -4.12 0.44
N GLY A 46 -17.68 -3.16 -0.33
CA GLY A 46 -18.05 -2.95 -1.73
C GLY A 46 -17.68 -4.09 -2.68
N TYR A 47 -16.75 -4.95 -2.29
CA TYR A 47 -16.35 -6.15 -3.04
C TYR A 47 -17.30 -7.32 -2.79
N LYS A 48 -18.21 -7.23 -1.80
CA LYS A 48 -19.09 -8.32 -1.35
C LYS A 48 -18.29 -9.59 -1.06
N PRO A 49 -17.33 -9.52 -0.13
CA PRO A 49 -16.35 -10.58 0.09
C PRO A 49 -17.03 -11.87 0.57
N ALA A 50 -16.63 -12.99 -0.04
CA ALA A 50 -16.93 -14.33 0.42
C ALA A 50 -15.66 -14.98 0.96
N ASN A 51 -15.81 -15.87 1.94
CA ASN A 51 -14.71 -16.65 2.49
C ASN A 51 -13.53 -15.80 3.03
N MET A 52 -13.82 -14.58 3.50
CA MET A 52 -12.79 -13.74 4.10
C MET A 52 -12.21 -14.41 5.33
N ARG A 53 -10.89 -14.61 5.31
CA ARG A 53 -10.16 -15.24 6.41
C ARG A 53 -8.86 -14.52 6.72
N LEU A 54 -8.50 -14.51 8.00
CA LEU A 54 -7.16 -14.16 8.44
C LEU A 54 -6.21 -15.32 8.10
N ALA A 55 -5.26 -15.07 7.20
CA ALA A 55 -4.30 -16.08 6.73
C ALA A 55 -3.01 -16.13 7.57
N GLY A 56 -2.87 -15.22 8.53
CA GLY A 56 -1.72 -15.14 9.41
C GLY A 56 -1.20 -13.72 9.62
N LYS A 57 -0.03 -13.62 10.21
CA LYS A 57 0.67 -12.39 10.51
C LYS A 57 2.07 -12.41 9.89
N THR A 58 2.49 -11.33 9.31
CA THR A 58 3.83 -11.14 8.75
C THR A 58 4.54 -10.02 9.48
N GLU A 59 5.79 -10.23 9.84
CA GLU A 59 6.66 -9.19 10.35
C GLU A 59 7.69 -8.83 9.28
N ASN A 60 7.82 -7.54 8.99
CA ASN A 60 8.88 -7.02 8.15
C ASN A 60 9.79 -6.09 8.95
N LYS A 61 10.76 -5.47 8.26
CA LYS A 61 11.75 -4.56 8.89
C LYS A 61 11.11 -3.34 9.56
N ASN A 62 9.91 -2.95 9.14
CA ASN A 62 9.32 -1.67 9.48
C ASN A 62 8.10 -1.81 10.39
N PHE A 63 7.27 -2.84 10.17
CA PHE A 63 6.03 -3.05 10.91
C PHE A 63 5.47 -4.48 10.75
N SER A 64 4.52 -4.84 11.59
CA SER A 64 3.78 -6.10 11.53
C SER A 64 2.47 -5.93 10.77
N LEU A 65 2.08 -6.95 10.04
CA LEU A 65 0.93 -6.98 9.13
C LEU A 65 0.04 -8.18 9.41
N TYR A 66 -1.27 -7.97 9.44
CA TYR A 66 -2.26 -9.05 9.35
C TYR A 66 -2.58 -9.34 7.89
N ASN A 67 -2.53 -10.62 7.51
CA ASN A 67 -2.77 -11.07 6.14
C ASN A 67 -4.19 -11.61 6.02
N PHE A 68 -4.90 -11.14 5.00
CA PHE A 68 -6.26 -11.56 4.68
C PHE A 68 -6.36 -12.10 3.27
N GLU A 69 -7.19 -13.11 3.09
CA GLU A 69 -7.60 -13.63 1.79
C GLU A 69 -9.11 -13.65 1.69
N PHE A 70 -9.63 -13.27 0.54
CA PHE A 70 -11.07 -13.32 0.25
C PHE A 70 -11.32 -13.43 -1.25
N GLU A 71 -12.53 -13.87 -1.59
CA GLU A 71 -13.06 -13.77 -2.96
C GLU A 71 -14.11 -12.65 -3.01
N ASP A 72 -14.17 -11.92 -4.13
CA ASP A 72 -15.27 -10.98 -4.35
C ASP A 72 -16.55 -11.71 -4.81
N GLY A 73 -17.65 -10.97 -4.92
CA GLY A 73 -18.94 -11.54 -5.36
C GLY A 73 -18.94 -12.09 -6.80
N LYS A 74 -17.81 -12.01 -7.52
CA LYS A 74 -17.62 -12.51 -8.89
C LYS A 74 -16.55 -13.60 -8.98
N GLY A 75 -16.04 -14.07 -7.84
CA GLY A 75 -15.06 -15.15 -7.73
C GLY A 75 -13.61 -14.73 -7.99
N ARG A 76 -13.29 -13.42 -7.96
CA ARG A 76 -11.92 -12.94 -8.02
C ARG A 76 -11.28 -13.05 -6.63
N THR A 77 -10.10 -13.64 -6.57
CA THR A 77 -9.34 -13.81 -5.32
C THR A 77 -8.46 -12.60 -5.04
N TYR A 78 -8.50 -12.16 -3.80
CA TYR A 78 -7.69 -11.06 -3.29
C TYR A 78 -6.85 -11.49 -2.10
N PHE A 79 -5.67 -10.88 -2.01
CA PHE A 79 -4.81 -10.89 -0.84
C PHE A 79 -4.64 -9.46 -0.33
N ALA A 80 -4.80 -9.25 0.96
CA ALA A 80 -4.66 -7.94 1.59
C ALA A 80 -3.80 -8.00 2.84
N GLN A 81 -3.06 -6.93 3.10
CA GLN A 81 -2.29 -6.76 4.32
C GLN A 81 -2.71 -5.48 5.04
N ILE A 82 -3.04 -5.61 6.32
CA ILE A 82 -3.43 -4.50 7.19
C ILE A 82 -2.40 -4.38 8.30
N THR A 83 -1.94 -3.16 8.57
CA THR A 83 -0.94 -2.91 9.61
C THR A 83 -1.50 -3.24 10.99
N GLU A 84 -0.68 -3.88 11.85
CA GLU A 84 -1.03 -4.10 13.24
C GLU A 84 -1.20 -2.78 13.99
N ARG A 85 -0.34 -1.80 13.73
CA ARG A 85 -0.52 -0.45 14.27
C ARG A 85 -1.39 0.38 13.34
N GLY A 86 -2.46 0.93 13.88
CA GLY A 86 -3.36 1.84 13.19
C GLY A 86 -4.35 1.19 12.21
N GLY A 87 -4.21 -0.08 11.85
CA GLY A 87 -5.15 -0.76 10.96
C GLY A 87 -5.20 -0.20 9.53
N HIS A 88 -4.05 0.22 8.98
CA HIS A 88 -3.95 0.75 7.62
C HIS A 88 -3.81 -0.35 6.57
N LEU A 89 -4.48 -0.18 5.44
CA LEU A 89 -4.28 -1.07 4.29
C LEU A 89 -2.91 -0.79 3.67
N ALA A 90 -1.98 -1.75 3.82
CA ALA A 90 -0.63 -1.66 3.29
C ALA A 90 -0.48 -2.25 1.89
N LEU A 91 -1.21 -3.32 1.62
CA LEU A 91 -1.20 -4.04 0.35
C LEU A 91 -2.59 -4.59 0.03
N LEU A 92 -2.96 -4.48 -1.23
CA LEU A 92 -4.03 -5.25 -1.87
C LEU A 92 -3.47 -5.81 -3.17
N ASP A 93 -3.72 -7.08 -3.43
CA ASP A 93 -3.31 -7.73 -4.67
C ASP A 93 -4.39 -8.69 -5.18
N SER A 94 -4.45 -8.85 -6.49
CA SER A 94 -5.32 -9.80 -7.18
C SER A 94 -4.58 -10.36 -8.37
N PHE A 95 -4.65 -11.68 -8.55
CA PHE A 95 -3.88 -12.40 -9.56
C PHE A 95 -4.65 -12.60 -10.87
N GLU A 96 -5.95 -12.29 -10.92
CA GLU A 96 -6.74 -12.45 -12.14
C GLU A 96 -6.61 -11.24 -13.05
N ALA A 97 -6.37 -11.51 -14.33
CA ALA A 97 -6.30 -10.49 -15.36
C ALA A 97 -7.68 -9.90 -15.70
N CYS A 98 -7.71 -8.63 -16.04
CA CYS A 98 -8.84 -7.97 -16.68
C CYS A 98 -8.77 -8.17 -18.20
N LYS A 99 -9.89 -8.16 -18.89
CA LYS A 99 -9.93 -8.53 -20.32
C LYS A 99 -10.31 -7.38 -21.25
N ASN A 100 -11.06 -6.41 -20.78
CA ASN A 100 -11.65 -5.35 -21.61
C ASN A 100 -11.34 -3.95 -21.07
N HIS A 101 -11.35 -2.95 -21.96
CA HIS A 101 -11.24 -1.54 -21.64
C HIS A 101 -12.62 -0.87 -21.63
N ASN A 102 -13.30 -0.90 -20.49
CA ASN A 102 -14.62 -0.27 -20.32
C ASN A 102 -14.54 1.09 -19.62
N TYR A 103 -13.42 1.35 -18.93
CA TYR A 103 -13.17 2.58 -18.19
C TYR A 103 -11.91 3.25 -18.73
N ASP A 104 -12.00 4.55 -18.96
CA ASP A 104 -10.85 5.37 -19.36
C ASP A 104 -9.96 5.73 -18.18
N THR A 105 -8.79 6.26 -18.47
CA THR A 105 -7.78 6.65 -17.48
C THR A 105 -8.33 7.63 -16.45
N GLU A 106 -9.11 8.61 -16.86
CA GLU A 106 -9.68 9.61 -15.97
C GLU A 106 -10.69 8.99 -14.99
N SER A 107 -11.51 8.07 -15.47
CA SER A 107 -12.42 7.29 -14.61
C SER A 107 -11.66 6.42 -13.63
N CYS A 108 -10.57 5.78 -14.06
CA CYS A 108 -9.70 4.98 -13.20
C CYS A 108 -9.06 5.82 -12.10
N ILE A 109 -8.61 7.03 -12.41
CA ILE A 109 -8.08 7.97 -11.41
C ILE A 109 -9.13 8.31 -10.36
N ARG A 110 -10.37 8.63 -10.76
CA ARG A 110 -11.47 8.91 -9.82
C ARG A 110 -11.81 7.70 -8.95
N ILE A 111 -11.80 6.50 -9.51
CA ILE A 111 -12.03 5.25 -8.77
C ILE A 111 -10.92 5.06 -7.72
N ALA A 112 -9.67 5.24 -8.10
CA ALA A 112 -8.52 5.14 -7.22
C ALA A 112 -8.55 6.16 -6.08
N GLU A 113 -8.88 7.42 -6.38
CA GLU A 113 -9.03 8.49 -5.36
C GLU A 113 -10.11 8.16 -4.34
N LYS A 114 -11.27 7.69 -4.80
CA LYS A 114 -12.37 7.28 -3.92
C LYS A 114 -11.97 6.12 -3.01
N PHE A 115 -11.24 5.16 -3.55
CA PHE A 115 -10.73 4.02 -2.76
C PHE A 115 -9.73 4.46 -1.70
N LEU A 116 -8.79 5.35 -2.03
CA LEU A 116 -7.83 5.88 -1.06
C LEU A 116 -8.51 6.62 0.09
N LYS A 117 -9.53 7.42 -0.19
CA LYS A 117 -10.32 8.10 0.85
C LYS A 117 -11.00 7.09 1.77
N LYS A 118 -11.57 6.01 1.21
CA LYS A 118 -12.16 4.92 1.99
C LYS A 118 -11.13 4.23 2.89
N CYS A 119 -9.89 4.09 2.43
CA CYS A 119 -8.79 3.55 3.22
C CYS A 119 -8.31 4.50 4.33
N GLY A 120 -8.75 5.77 4.33
CA GLY A 120 -8.31 6.79 5.28
C GLY A 120 -7.03 7.52 4.88
N TYR A 121 -6.57 7.37 3.63
CA TYR A 121 -5.44 8.13 3.10
C TYR A 121 -5.91 9.49 2.58
N GLU A 122 -5.38 10.56 3.15
CA GLU A 122 -5.74 11.93 2.82
C GLU A 122 -4.52 12.71 2.30
N GLY A 123 -4.77 13.84 1.64
CA GLY A 123 -3.71 14.74 1.17
C GLY A 123 -2.88 14.20 0.01
N LEU A 124 -3.35 13.14 -0.66
CA LEU A 124 -2.69 12.52 -1.80
C LEU A 124 -3.29 13.02 -3.11
N LYS A 125 -2.42 13.31 -4.09
CA LYS A 125 -2.80 13.70 -5.44
C LYS A 125 -2.22 12.73 -6.47
N PRO A 126 -2.94 12.46 -7.57
CA PRO A 126 -2.40 11.67 -8.67
C PRO A 126 -1.27 12.44 -9.34
N VAL A 127 -0.09 11.85 -9.43
CA VAL A 127 1.10 12.48 -10.03
C VAL A 127 1.51 11.81 -11.32
N TRP A 128 1.14 10.54 -11.50
CA TRP A 128 1.48 9.77 -12.66
C TRP A 128 0.56 8.57 -12.83
N SER A 129 0.20 8.25 -14.07
CA SER A 129 -0.57 7.06 -14.41
C SER A 129 0.08 6.33 -15.59
N SER A 130 -0.09 5.02 -15.62
CA SER A 130 0.33 4.16 -16.72
C SER A 130 -0.71 3.07 -16.96
N GLU A 131 -0.84 2.69 -18.21
CA GLU A 131 -1.69 1.58 -18.64
C GLU A 131 -0.82 0.40 -19.06
N ALA A 132 -1.14 -0.77 -18.57
CA ALA A 132 -0.51 -2.02 -18.94
C ALA A 132 -1.60 -3.06 -19.21
N GLY A 133 -1.83 -3.36 -20.49
CA GLY A 133 -2.97 -4.18 -20.88
C GLY A 133 -4.28 -3.47 -20.52
N THR A 134 -5.08 -4.12 -19.69
CA THR A 134 -6.40 -3.67 -19.24
C THR A 134 -6.40 -3.22 -17.76
N GLU A 135 -5.23 -2.89 -17.25
CA GLU A 135 -5.05 -2.33 -15.90
C GLU A 135 -4.44 -0.94 -15.98
N CYS A 136 -5.06 -0.01 -15.29
CA CYS A 136 -4.52 1.34 -15.08
C CYS A 136 -3.87 1.43 -13.71
N THR A 137 -2.60 1.77 -13.68
CA THR A 137 -1.87 2.05 -12.43
C THR A 137 -1.77 3.55 -12.23
N VAL A 138 -2.23 4.03 -11.07
CA VAL A 138 -2.18 5.43 -10.69
C VAL A 138 -1.25 5.57 -9.48
N ASN A 139 -0.26 6.44 -9.59
CA ASN A 139 0.64 6.78 -8.51
C ASN A 139 0.19 8.08 -7.86
N PHE A 140 0.03 8.04 -6.54
CA PHE A 140 -0.35 9.18 -5.72
C PHE A 140 0.82 9.60 -4.86
N ALA A 141 1.02 10.89 -4.71
CA ALA A 141 2.00 11.45 -3.80
C ALA A 141 1.36 12.49 -2.89
N CYS A 142 1.94 12.63 -1.71
CA CYS A 142 1.55 13.68 -0.78
C CYS A 142 2.08 15.04 -1.27
N GLU A 143 1.25 16.07 -1.17
CA GLU A 143 1.67 17.46 -1.38
C GLU A 143 1.66 18.18 -0.03
N GLN A 144 2.79 18.75 0.35
CA GLN A 144 2.94 19.55 1.55
C GLN A 144 3.53 20.90 1.17
N GLU A 145 2.87 21.99 1.56
CA GLU A 145 3.29 23.37 1.26
C GLU A 145 3.63 23.61 -0.21
N GLY A 146 2.87 23.00 -1.14
CA GLY A 146 3.06 23.12 -2.58
C GLY A 146 4.19 22.27 -3.18
N ALA A 147 4.85 21.44 -2.37
CA ALA A 147 5.87 20.51 -2.85
C ALA A 147 5.35 19.07 -2.87
N VAL A 148 5.63 18.35 -3.96
CA VAL A 148 5.32 16.93 -4.10
C VAL A 148 6.38 16.10 -3.36
N ILE A 149 5.94 15.24 -2.46
CA ILE A 149 6.80 14.39 -1.65
C ILE A 149 6.87 12.99 -2.26
N TYR A 150 7.75 12.78 -3.21
CA TYR A 150 7.90 11.52 -3.94
C TYR A 150 8.21 10.27 -3.10
N PRO A 151 8.98 10.33 -1.97
CA PRO A 151 9.17 9.17 -1.12
C PRO A 151 7.89 8.63 -0.48
N ASP A 152 6.84 9.44 -0.40
CA ASP A 152 5.57 9.11 0.25
C ASP A 152 4.50 8.76 -0.81
N MET A 153 4.82 7.80 -1.68
CA MET A 153 3.91 7.40 -2.76
C MET A 153 3.05 6.20 -2.38
N ILE A 154 1.81 6.23 -2.89
CA ILE A 154 0.92 5.07 -2.91
C ILE A 154 0.60 4.75 -4.37
N LYS A 155 0.71 3.48 -4.72
CA LYS A 155 0.35 2.95 -6.03
C LYS A 155 -1.00 2.24 -5.96
N VAL A 156 -1.90 2.57 -6.87
CA VAL A 156 -3.23 1.96 -6.96
C VAL A 156 -3.43 1.40 -8.37
N LYS A 157 -3.84 0.13 -8.46
CA LYS A 157 -4.22 -0.52 -9.72
C LYS A 157 -5.73 -0.60 -9.84
N VAL A 158 -6.25 -0.21 -10.97
CA VAL A 158 -7.67 -0.26 -11.32
C VAL A 158 -7.87 -1.18 -12.51
N CYS A 159 -8.79 -2.13 -12.39
CA CYS A 159 -9.22 -2.96 -13.50
C CYS A 159 -10.14 -2.16 -14.41
N GLU A 160 -9.72 -1.91 -15.64
CA GLU A 160 -10.47 -1.11 -16.62
C GLU A 160 -11.75 -1.81 -17.10
N GLU A 161 -11.84 -3.13 -16.99
CA GLU A 161 -13.04 -3.88 -17.34
C GLU A 161 -14.16 -3.70 -16.32
N LYS A 162 -13.84 -3.72 -15.04
CA LYS A 162 -14.81 -3.75 -13.94
C LYS A 162 -14.95 -2.41 -13.21
N GLY A 163 -14.03 -1.49 -13.41
CA GLY A 163 -14.00 -0.24 -12.68
C GLY A 163 -13.80 -0.43 -11.17
N VAL A 164 -12.94 -1.35 -10.79
CA VAL A 164 -12.68 -1.73 -9.40
C VAL A 164 -11.17 -1.71 -9.12
N VAL A 165 -10.79 -1.28 -7.92
CA VAL A 165 -9.40 -1.35 -7.48
C VAL A 165 -9.03 -2.81 -7.22
N THR A 166 -8.00 -3.30 -7.91
CA THR A 166 -7.48 -4.66 -7.81
C THR A 166 -6.12 -4.74 -7.14
N GLY A 167 -5.48 -3.60 -6.94
CA GLY A 167 -4.20 -3.53 -6.26
C GLY A 167 -3.97 -2.21 -5.56
N LEU A 168 -3.24 -2.24 -4.46
CA LEU A 168 -2.75 -1.09 -3.73
C LEU A 168 -1.43 -1.44 -3.08
N GLU A 169 -0.47 -0.54 -3.17
CA GLU A 169 0.79 -0.62 -2.43
C GLU A 169 1.07 0.71 -1.73
N ALA A 170 1.08 0.68 -0.40
CA ALA A 170 1.27 1.86 0.45
C ALA A 170 2.51 1.74 1.35
N HIS A 171 3.38 0.76 1.13
CA HIS A 171 4.53 0.49 1.99
C HIS A 171 5.45 1.72 2.15
N SER A 172 5.83 2.34 1.03
CA SER A 172 6.70 3.52 1.05
C SER A 172 6.08 4.68 1.81
N TYR A 173 4.78 4.92 1.61
CA TYR A 173 4.04 5.93 2.35
C TYR A 173 4.06 5.65 3.86
N LEU A 174 3.71 4.43 4.27
CA LEU A 174 3.64 4.04 5.69
C LEU A 174 4.99 4.11 6.40
N VAL A 175 6.09 3.86 5.69
CA VAL A 175 7.44 3.93 6.25
C VAL A 175 7.95 5.37 6.35
N ASN A 176 7.69 6.19 5.34
CA ASN A 176 8.37 7.48 5.16
C ASN A 176 7.52 8.70 5.54
N HIS A 177 6.19 8.57 5.49
CA HIS A 177 5.32 9.71 5.70
C HIS A 177 5.45 10.28 7.10
N THR A 178 5.71 11.56 7.16
CA THR A 178 5.66 12.39 8.38
C THR A 178 5.20 13.78 7.97
N GLU A 179 4.50 14.46 8.82
CA GLU A 179 4.31 15.90 8.64
C GLU A 179 5.67 16.59 8.62
N ARG A 180 5.97 17.25 7.52
CA ARG A 180 7.21 17.98 7.31
C ARG A 180 6.88 19.46 7.23
N SER A 181 7.44 20.25 8.13
CA SER A 181 7.54 21.67 7.89
C SER A 181 8.67 21.92 6.91
N ILE A 182 8.38 22.46 5.73
CA ILE A 182 9.40 22.95 4.82
C ILE A 182 9.92 24.24 5.46
N GLY A 183 11.10 24.13 6.09
CA GLY A 183 11.76 25.32 6.63
C GLY A 183 11.93 26.34 5.52
N SER A 184 11.47 27.59 5.74
CA SER A 184 11.73 28.69 4.85
C SER A 184 13.22 28.74 4.54
N ALA A 185 13.59 28.53 3.28
CA ALA A 185 14.95 28.75 2.84
C ALA A 185 15.27 30.22 3.14
N SER A 186 16.15 30.44 4.10
CA SER A 186 16.70 31.78 4.33
C SER A 186 17.55 32.11 3.10
N VAL A 187 17.09 33.08 2.34
CA VAL A 187 17.83 33.72 1.25
C VAL A 187 18.94 34.56 1.86
#